data_4a5620e6eac79cd29b102d376a53f0b5
#
_entry.id   4a5620e6eac79cd29b102d376a53f0b5
#
_cell.length_a   1.000
_cell.length_b   1.000
_cell.length_c   1.000
_cell.angle_alpha   90.00
_cell.angle_beta   90.00
_cell.angle_gamma   90.00
#
_symmetry.space_group_name_H-M   'P 1'
#
loop_
_entity.id
_entity.type
_entity.pdbx_description
1 polymer ?
#
loop_
_entity_poly.entity_id
_entity_poly.type
_entity_poly.pdbx_seq_one_letter_code
_entity_poly.pdbx_strand_id
1 'polypeptide(L)'
;MKKILLILILLPLFGFTQNPMNNKKMAHQAMMKKKMIANKSKMKAKHYSNSFNTKKMVEKRIINRWEEYSKAFEYSDFEKIKTYFTYPVTLSVFGDPIIVDNEKDLMNWYKKIRNDVQEGYKYSMLEKSRVIWISKDICMVDATYSRFNANYERIYTGRGIYMYKKVDKTWKMFSMSGVELNKNKK
;
A
#
# COMPACT_ATOMS: atom_id res chain seq x y z
N MET A 1 -22.53 82.12 34.37
CA MET A 1 -22.65 82.14 32.90
C MET A 1 -21.31 81.69 32.30
N LYS A 2 -21.18 80.37 31.88
CA LYS A 2 -19.92 79.88 31.27
C LYS A 2 -20.05 79.95 29.76
N LYS A 3 -19.18 80.71 29.13
CA LYS A 3 -19.06 80.80 27.70
C LYS A 3 -18.31 79.59 27.16
N ILE A 4 -18.96 78.77 26.32
CA ILE A 4 -18.34 77.70 25.60
C ILE A 4 -17.74 78.22 24.30
N LEU A 5 -16.43 78.12 24.21
CA LEU A 5 -15.66 78.50 23.02
C LEU A 5 -15.64 77.32 22.07
N LEU A 6 -16.35 77.44 20.93
CA LEU A 6 -16.36 76.45 19.86
C LEU A 6 -15.14 76.64 18.98
N ILE A 7 -14.15 75.74 19.13
CA ILE A 7 -12.96 75.68 18.24
C ILE A 7 -13.29 74.86 17.03
N LEU A 8 -13.49 75.46 15.89
CA LEU A 8 -13.64 74.79 14.59
C LEU A 8 -12.28 74.35 14.11
N ILE A 9 -11.96 73.08 14.21
CA ILE A 9 -10.73 72.47 13.65
C ILE A 9 -11.01 72.19 12.18
N LEU A 10 -10.45 73.04 11.31
CA LEU A 10 -10.36 72.81 9.87
C LEU A 10 -9.27 71.78 9.62
N LEU A 11 -9.70 70.48 9.41
CA LEU A 11 -8.82 69.44 8.91
C LEU A 11 -8.55 69.68 7.41
N PRO A 12 -7.31 69.67 6.98
CA PRO A 12 -7.00 69.79 5.56
C PRO A 12 -7.38 68.43 4.91
N LEU A 13 -8.29 68.49 3.94
CA LEU A 13 -8.57 67.39 3.01
C LEU A 13 -7.34 67.12 2.14
N PHE A 14 -6.41 66.32 2.64
CA PHE A 14 -5.39 65.71 1.77
C PHE A 14 -6.07 64.72 0.83
N GLY A 15 -6.39 65.20 -0.35
CA GLY A 15 -6.79 64.36 -1.48
C GLY A 15 -5.64 63.41 -1.81
N PHE A 16 -5.76 62.14 -1.38
CA PHE A 16 -4.91 61.05 -1.87
C PHE A 16 -5.20 60.84 -3.35
N THR A 17 -4.48 61.53 -4.22
CA THR A 17 -4.44 61.18 -5.65
C THR A 17 -3.75 59.82 -5.76
N GLN A 18 -4.53 58.74 -5.77
CA GLN A 18 -3.99 57.42 -6.04
C GLN A 18 -3.44 57.38 -7.45
N ASN A 19 -2.13 57.25 -7.54
CA ASN A 19 -1.41 57.20 -8.81
C ASN A 19 -1.89 55.96 -9.61
N PRO A 20 -2.57 56.11 -10.78
CA PRO A 20 -3.20 55.01 -11.50
C PRO A 20 -2.18 53.94 -12.00
N MET A 21 -0.90 54.33 -12.12
CA MET A 21 0.18 53.36 -12.45
C MET A 21 0.48 52.39 -11.31
N ASN A 22 0.35 52.80 -10.05
CA ASN A 22 0.60 51.94 -8.90
C ASN A 22 -0.50 50.87 -8.75
N ASN A 23 -1.74 51.24 -9.06
CA ASN A 23 -2.88 50.29 -9.03
C ASN A 23 -2.76 49.20 -10.09
N LYS A 24 -2.31 49.52 -11.32
CA LYS A 24 -2.05 48.54 -12.38
C LYS A 24 -0.93 47.57 -12.01
N LYS A 25 0.16 48.06 -11.40
CA LYS A 25 1.29 47.24 -10.95
C LYS A 25 0.86 46.26 -9.83
N MET A 26 0.10 46.73 -8.85
CA MET A 26 -0.42 45.86 -7.77
C MET A 26 -1.41 44.85 -8.29
N ALA A 27 -2.31 45.20 -9.20
CA ALA A 27 -3.24 44.25 -9.83
C ALA A 27 -2.50 43.17 -10.64
N HIS A 28 -1.45 43.54 -11.38
CA HIS A 28 -0.61 42.58 -12.11
C HIS A 28 0.11 41.62 -11.15
N GLN A 29 0.72 42.12 -10.07
CA GLN A 29 1.37 41.29 -9.06
C GLN A 29 0.39 40.34 -8.38
N ALA A 30 -0.82 40.78 -8.03
CA ALA A 30 -1.87 39.93 -7.45
C ALA A 30 -2.31 38.82 -8.43
N MET A 31 -2.44 39.15 -9.73
CA MET A 31 -2.77 38.17 -10.77
C MET A 31 -1.66 37.12 -10.95
N MET A 32 -0.39 37.53 -10.97
CA MET A 32 0.75 36.61 -11.06
C MET A 32 0.83 35.71 -9.83
N LYS A 33 0.62 36.24 -8.62
CA LYS A 33 0.57 35.47 -7.38
C LYS A 33 -0.55 34.42 -7.41
N LYS A 34 -1.76 34.77 -7.89
CA LYS A 34 -2.88 33.80 -8.09
C LYS A 34 -2.52 32.70 -9.10
N LYS A 35 -1.88 33.05 -10.24
CA LYS A 35 -1.41 32.06 -11.23
C LYS A 35 -0.37 31.11 -10.64
N MET A 36 0.58 31.59 -9.85
CA MET A 36 1.59 30.75 -9.19
C MET A 36 0.97 29.77 -8.19
N ILE A 37 0.01 30.24 -7.38
CA ILE A 37 -0.71 29.38 -6.42
C ILE A 37 -1.51 28.30 -7.16
N ALA A 38 -2.23 28.65 -8.23
CA ALA A 38 -3.00 27.70 -9.04
C ALA A 38 -2.10 26.66 -9.72
N ASN A 39 -0.93 27.04 -10.23
CA ASN A 39 0.04 26.12 -10.82
C ASN A 39 0.65 25.18 -9.77
N LYS A 40 0.96 25.69 -8.57
CA LYS A 40 1.48 24.89 -7.45
C LYS A 40 0.47 23.84 -6.97
N SER A 41 -0.82 24.19 -6.92
CA SER A 41 -1.90 23.25 -6.57
C SER A 41 -2.11 22.19 -7.65
N LYS A 42 -2.08 22.55 -8.95
CA LYS A 42 -2.16 21.60 -10.07
C LYS A 42 -0.98 20.62 -10.08
N MET A 43 0.25 21.10 -9.83
CA MET A 43 1.43 20.23 -9.73
C MET A 43 1.33 19.26 -8.55
N LYS A 44 0.87 19.72 -7.37
CA LYS A 44 0.63 18.84 -6.22
C LYS A 44 -0.42 17.76 -6.54
N ALA A 45 -1.55 18.12 -7.16
CA ALA A 45 -2.60 17.18 -7.53
C ALA A 45 -2.09 16.12 -8.52
N LYS A 46 -1.31 16.53 -9.55
CA LYS A 46 -0.68 15.61 -10.51
C LYS A 46 0.34 14.69 -9.85
N HIS A 47 1.14 15.20 -8.91
CA HIS A 47 2.11 14.39 -8.15
C HIS A 47 1.40 13.35 -7.27
N TYR A 48 0.32 13.72 -6.58
CA TYR A 48 -0.50 12.81 -5.78
C TYR A 48 -1.14 11.71 -6.62
N SER A 49 -1.72 12.05 -7.78
CA SER A 49 -2.31 11.08 -8.70
C SER A 49 -1.28 10.08 -9.24
N ASN A 50 -0.09 10.56 -9.64
CA ASN A 50 1.00 9.70 -10.12
C ASN A 50 1.52 8.77 -9.00
N SER A 51 1.68 9.28 -7.78
CA SER A 51 2.12 8.49 -6.62
C SER A 51 1.10 7.40 -6.28
N PHE A 52 -0.19 7.72 -6.28
CA PHE A 52 -1.27 6.76 -6.03
C PHE A 52 -1.30 5.64 -7.08
N ASN A 53 -1.20 5.99 -8.37
CA ASN A 53 -1.17 5.02 -9.47
C ASN A 53 0.06 4.11 -9.37
N THR A 54 1.23 4.67 -9.04
CA THR A 54 2.47 3.89 -8.84
C THR A 54 2.31 2.90 -7.69
N LYS A 55 1.75 3.33 -6.55
CA LYS A 55 1.49 2.46 -5.40
C LYS A 55 0.56 1.31 -5.77
N LYS A 56 -0.57 1.59 -6.42
CA LYS A 56 -1.54 0.58 -6.88
C LYS A 56 -0.91 -0.44 -7.84
N MET A 57 -0.03 0.01 -8.74
CA MET A 57 0.70 -0.88 -9.64
C MET A 57 1.66 -1.81 -8.88
N VAL A 58 2.34 -1.32 -7.84
CA VAL A 58 3.22 -2.14 -7.01
C VAL A 58 2.43 -3.14 -6.20
N GLU A 59 1.30 -2.74 -5.62
CA GLU A 59 0.38 -3.64 -4.90
C GLU A 59 -0.08 -4.80 -5.80
N LYS A 60 -0.49 -4.49 -7.03
CA LYS A 60 -0.85 -5.52 -8.02
C LYS A 60 0.30 -6.49 -8.29
N ARG A 61 1.55 -6.01 -8.42
CA ARG A 61 2.72 -6.88 -8.61
C ARG A 61 2.95 -7.79 -7.40
N ILE A 62 2.74 -7.32 -6.17
CA ILE A 62 2.89 -8.12 -4.96
C ILE A 62 1.82 -9.21 -4.90
N ILE A 63 0.58 -8.89 -5.25
CA ILE A 63 -0.51 -9.87 -5.31
C ILE A 63 -0.24 -10.91 -6.40
N ASN A 64 0.18 -10.50 -7.59
CA ASN A 64 0.57 -11.43 -8.65
C ASN A 64 1.70 -12.39 -8.19
N ARG A 65 2.69 -11.87 -7.41
CA ARG A 65 3.74 -12.73 -6.80
C ARG A 65 3.16 -13.79 -5.89
N TRP A 66 2.15 -13.44 -5.10
CA TRP A 66 1.45 -14.39 -4.23
C TRP A 66 0.72 -15.46 -5.07
N GLU A 67 0.02 -15.06 -6.14
CA GLU A 67 -0.67 -15.98 -7.04
C GLU A 67 0.30 -16.93 -7.76
N GLU A 68 1.43 -16.41 -8.26
CA GLU A 68 2.49 -17.20 -8.89
C GLU A 68 3.09 -18.22 -7.90
N TYR A 69 3.34 -17.81 -6.65
CA TYR A 69 3.78 -18.67 -5.57
C TYR A 69 2.75 -19.77 -5.28
N SER A 70 1.48 -19.41 -5.15
CA SER A 70 0.38 -20.37 -4.94
C SER A 70 0.29 -21.40 -6.07
N LYS A 71 0.50 -20.96 -7.29
CA LYS A 71 0.55 -21.81 -8.48
C LYS A 71 1.76 -22.75 -8.47
N ALA A 72 2.93 -22.27 -8.08
CA ALA A 72 4.11 -23.13 -7.90
C ALA A 72 3.88 -24.21 -6.83
N PHE A 73 3.18 -23.87 -5.75
CA PHE A 73 2.77 -24.85 -4.72
C PHE A 73 1.78 -25.89 -5.26
N GLU A 74 0.80 -25.48 -6.07
CA GLU A 74 -0.16 -26.36 -6.73
C GLU A 74 0.55 -27.44 -7.56
N TYR A 75 1.57 -27.07 -8.33
CA TYR A 75 2.33 -27.98 -9.18
C TYR A 75 3.51 -28.67 -8.47
N SER A 76 3.72 -28.44 -7.17
CA SER A 76 4.89 -28.93 -6.43
C SER A 76 6.22 -28.49 -7.05
N ASP A 77 6.24 -27.32 -7.69
CA ASP A 77 7.44 -26.72 -8.29
C ASP A 77 8.29 -26.06 -7.19
N PHE A 78 9.02 -26.89 -6.43
CA PHE A 78 9.81 -26.43 -5.28
C PHE A 78 10.98 -25.54 -5.71
N GLU A 79 11.54 -25.76 -6.89
CA GLU A 79 12.59 -24.92 -7.46
C GLU A 79 12.09 -23.49 -7.72
N LYS A 80 10.87 -23.36 -8.20
CA LYS A 80 10.23 -22.06 -8.35
C LYS A 80 9.81 -21.46 -7.03
N ILE A 81 9.27 -22.25 -6.10
CA ILE A 81 8.85 -21.79 -4.77
C ILE A 81 9.98 -21.07 -4.06
N LYS A 82 11.20 -21.60 -4.02
CA LYS A 82 12.35 -20.97 -3.33
C LYS A 82 12.66 -19.55 -3.83
N THR A 83 12.35 -19.24 -5.09
CA THR A 83 12.60 -17.92 -5.68
C THR A 83 11.72 -16.80 -5.12
N TYR A 84 10.60 -17.16 -4.48
CA TYR A 84 9.69 -16.21 -3.85
C TYR A 84 10.11 -15.80 -2.44
N PHE A 85 11.11 -16.45 -1.85
CA PHE A 85 11.56 -16.24 -0.49
C PHE A 85 12.91 -15.54 -0.40
N THR A 86 13.18 -14.99 0.76
CA THR A 86 14.50 -14.51 1.18
C THR A 86 14.78 -15.03 2.58
N TYR A 87 16.04 -15.27 2.90
CA TYR A 87 16.43 -15.97 4.11
C TYR A 87 17.09 -15.04 5.13
N PRO A 88 16.99 -15.36 6.44
CA PRO A 88 16.13 -16.41 6.99
C PRO A 88 14.65 -16.08 6.78
N VAL A 89 13.79 -17.11 6.73
CA VAL A 89 12.33 -16.96 6.65
C VAL A 89 11.65 -17.62 7.85
N THR A 90 10.68 -16.93 8.44
CA THR A 90 9.84 -17.47 9.53
C THR A 90 8.56 -18.06 8.95
N LEU A 91 8.27 -19.32 9.27
CA LEU A 91 7.08 -20.04 8.82
C LEU A 91 6.26 -20.50 10.03
N SER A 92 4.98 -20.07 10.10
CA SER A 92 4.03 -20.43 11.15
C SER A 92 2.70 -20.83 10.53
N VAL A 93 2.71 -21.88 9.70
CA VAL A 93 1.53 -22.32 8.94
C VAL A 93 0.82 -23.47 9.65
N PHE A 94 1.59 -24.36 10.28
CA PHE A 94 1.10 -25.53 10.99
C PHE A 94 1.89 -25.66 12.31
N GLY A 95 1.29 -25.24 13.41
CA GLY A 95 1.90 -25.31 14.74
C GLY A 95 2.88 -24.18 15.04
N ASP A 96 3.92 -24.49 15.80
CA ASP A 96 4.90 -23.51 16.28
C ASP A 96 5.70 -22.87 15.14
N PRO A 97 6.10 -21.61 15.27
CA PRO A 97 6.94 -20.93 14.31
C PRO A 97 8.30 -21.63 14.16
N ILE A 98 8.72 -21.81 12.92
CA ILE A 98 10.06 -22.30 12.58
C ILE A 98 10.83 -21.24 11.82
N ILE A 99 12.15 -21.25 11.96
CA ILE A 99 13.07 -20.43 11.17
C ILE A 99 13.75 -21.34 10.14
N VAL A 100 13.75 -20.92 8.89
CA VAL A 100 14.38 -21.62 7.78
C VAL A 100 15.47 -20.73 7.20
N ASP A 101 16.71 -21.18 7.27
CA ASP A 101 17.90 -20.34 6.99
C ASP A 101 18.35 -20.38 5.53
N ASN A 102 17.91 -21.38 4.76
CA ASN A 102 18.39 -21.57 3.39
C ASN A 102 17.37 -22.27 2.48
N GLU A 103 17.67 -22.29 1.18
CA GLU A 103 16.81 -22.86 0.14
C GLU A 103 16.58 -24.36 0.31
N LYS A 104 17.58 -25.11 0.72
CA LYS A 104 17.47 -26.57 0.88
C LYS A 104 16.49 -26.94 1.97
N ASP A 105 16.56 -26.26 3.12
CA ASP A 105 15.66 -26.50 4.24
C ASP A 105 14.24 -26.04 3.91
N LEU A 106 14.09 -24.96 3.17
CA LEU A 106 12.78 -24.52 2.65
C LEU A 106 12.16 -25.57 1.75
N MET A 107 12.89 -26.11 0.79
CA MET A 107 12.39 -27.16 -0.11
C MET A 107 11.99 -28.44 0.66
N ASN A 108 12.79 -28.84 1.65
CA ASN A 108 12.47 -30.01 2.48
C ASN A 108 11.17 -29.79 3.27
N TRP A 109 10.99 -28.59 3.83
CA TRP A 109 9.76 -28.21 4.51
C TRP A 109 8.56 -28.23 3.54
N TYR A 110 8.69 -27.67 2.33
CA TYR A 110 7.60 -27.71 1.34
C TYR A 110 7.24 -29.11 0.88
N LYS A 111 8.21 -30.01 0.71
CA LYS A 111 7.94 -31.42 0.40
C LYS A 111 7.08 -32.06 1.50
N LYS A 112 7.38 -31.79 2.77
CA LYS A 112 6.61 -32.29 3.91
C LYS A 112 5.18 -31.72 3.90
N ILE A 113 5.02 -30.40 3.90
CA ILE A 113 3.68 -29.78 3.99
C ILE A 113 2.81 -30.06 2.75
N ARG A 114 3.41 -30.37 1.60
CA ARG A 114 2.63 -30.75 0.41
C ARG A 114 1.89 -32.07 0.61
N ASN A 115 2.45 -32.97 1.41
CA ASN A 115 1.80 -34.22 1.79
C ASN A 115 0.73 -34.03 2.88
N ASP A 116 0.90 -33.00 3.71
CA ASP A 116 0.00 -32.68 4.83
C ASP A 116 -1.16 -31.71 4.43
N VAL A 117 -1.23 -31.33 3.15
CA VAL A 117 -2.34 -30.53 2.65
C VAL A 117 -3.64 -31.34 2.60
N GLN A 118 -4.80 -30.66 2.60
CA GLN A 118 -6.12 -31.34 2.59
C GLN A 118 -6.19 -32.39 1.49
N GLU A 119 -6.74 -33.55 1.85
CA GLU A 119 -6.98 -34.66 0.92
C GLU A 119 -7.74 -34.15 -0.32
N GLY A 120 -7.35 -34.66 -1.49
CA GLY A 120 -7.94 -34.26 -2.76
C GLY A 120 -7.55 -32.86 -3.26
N TYR A 121 -6.65 -32.13 -2.58
CA TYR A 121 -6.22 -30.80 -3.02
C TYR A 121 -5.66 -30.80 -4.44
N LYS A 122 -6.23 -29.92 -5.28
CA LYS A 122 -5.80 -29.74 -6.67
C LYS A 122 -5.25 -28.35 -6.91
N TYR A 123 -5.98 -27.30 -6.55
CA TYR A 123 -5.57 -25.90 -6.77
C TYR A 123 -6.14 -24.96 -5.71
N SER A 124 -5.57 -23.76 -5.65
CA SER A 124 -6.06 -22.67 -4.79
C SER A 124 -6.53 -21.48 -5.61
N MET A 125 -7.52 -20.76 -5.09
CA MET A 125 -7.97 -19.47 -5.62
C MET A 125 -7.88 -18.39 -4.54
N LEU A 126 -7.37 -17.21 -4.91
CA LEU A 126 -7.39 -16.05 -4.06
C LEU A 126 -8.81 -15.48 -4.02
N GLU A 127 -9.42 -15.43 -2.84
CA GLU A 127 -10.76 -14.89 -2.64
C GLU A 127 -10.71 -13.39 -2.34
N LYS A 128 -9.80 -13.01 -1.45
CA LYS A 128 -9.62 -11.63 -1.01
C LYS A 128 -8.17 -11.38 -0.63
N SER A 129 -7.68 -10.20 -0.96
CA SER A 129 -6.35 -9.77 -0.53
C SER A 129 -6.31 -8.29 -0.19
N ARG A 130 -5.40 -7.94 0.71
CA ARG A 130 -5.09 -6.57 1.08
C ARG A 130 -3.60 -6.42 1.30
N VAL A 131 -2.99 -5.43 0.65
CA VAL A 131 -1.60 -5.05 0.88
C VAL A 131 -1.56 -3.92 1.92
N ILE A 132 -0.83 -4.14 3.00
CA ILE A 132 -0.63 -3.17 4.09
C ILE A 132 0.84 -2.79 4.08
N TRP A 133 1.13 -1.53 3.82
CA TRP A 133 2.48 -1.00 3.78
C TRP A 133 3.01 -0.73 5.19
N ILE A 134 4.17 -1.31 5.51
CA ILE A 134 4.91 -1.05 6.77
C ILE A 134 5.96 0.04 6.51
N SER A 135 6.66 -0.06 5.36
CA SER A 135 7.60 0.95 4.88
C SER A 135 7.61 0.98 3.35
N LYS A 136 8.50 1.77 2.74
CA LYS A 136 8.68 1.79 1.27
C LYS A 136 9.15 0.44 0.69
N ASP A 137 9.81 -0.38 1.49
CA ASP A 137 10.43 -1.64 1.06
C ASP A 137 9.91 -2.86 1.84
N ILE A 138 8.91 -2.70 2.72
CA ILE A 138 8.28 -3.77 3.50
C ILE A 138 6.77 -3.61 3.45
N CYS A 139 6.07 -4.71 3.17
CA CYS A 139 4.61 -4.77 3.26
C CYS A 139 4.13 -6.13 3.77
N MET A 140 2.90 -6.14 4.22
CA MET A 140 2.15 -7.32 4.61
C MET A 140 1.04 -7.57 3.59
N VAL A 141 0.88 -8.80 3.17
CA VAL A 141 -0.28 -9.27 2.40
C VAL A 141 -1.17 -10.10 3.34
N ASP A 142 -2.39 -9.64 3.53
CA ASP A 142 -3.46 -10.38 4.21
C ASP A 142 -4.32 -11.02 3.11
N ALA A 143 -4.26 -12.34 2.98
CA ALA A 143 -4.91 -13.08 1.91
C ALA A 143 -5.85 -14.16 2.45
N THR A 144 -7.09 -14.16 1.97
CA THR A 144 -8.04 -15.25 2.13
C THR A 144 -8.11 -16.03 0.82
N TYR A 145 -8.01 -17.33 0.91
CA TYR A 145 -7.99 -18.23 -0.25
C TYR A 145 -8.83 -19.49 -0.01
N SER A 146 -9.33 -20.06 -1.09
CA SER A 146 -10.02 -21.36 -1.07
C SER A 146 -9.20 -22.40 -1.81
N ARG A 147 -9.28 -23.64 -1.33
CA ARG A 147 -8.70 -24.83 -1.97
C ARG A 147 -9.79 -25.70 -2.56
N PHE A 148 -9.49 -26.27 -3.70
CA PHE A 148 -10.43 -27.05 -4.49
C PHE A 148 -9.83 -28.41 -4.86
N ASN A 149 -10.71 -29.44 -4.99
CA ASN A 149 -10.36 -30.73 -5.52
C ASN A 149 -10.48 -30.78 -7.06
N ALA A 150 -10.26 -31.95 -7.66
CA ALA A 150 -10.35 -32.16 -9.10
C ALA A 150 -11.78 -31.98 -9.65
N ASN A 151 -12.81 -32.13 -8.82
CA ASN A 151 -14.22 -31.93 -9.19
C ASN A 151 -14.68 -30.49 -9.03
N TYR A 152 -13.76 -29.51 -8.82
CA TYR A 152 -14.05 -28.10 -8.57
C TYR A 152 -14.83 -27.83 -7.27
N GLU A 153 -14.85 -28.77 -6.33
CA GLU A 153 -15.47 -28.61 -5.04
C GLU A 153 -14.52 -27.93 -4.07
N ARG A 154 -15.03 -26.96 -3.31
CA ARG A 154 -14.26 -26.27 -2.28
C ARG A 154 -14.07 -27.19 -1.08
N ILE A 155 -12.84 -27.58 -0.80
CA ILE A 155 -12.48 -28.47 0.30
C ILE A 155 -11.92 -27.75 1.52
N TYR A 156 -11.49 -26.47 1.35
CA TYR A 156 -10.92 -25.69 2.43
C TYR A 156 -10.99 -24.20 2.14
N THR A 157 -11.15 -23.38 3.17
CA THR A 157 -10.91 -21.93 3.12
C THR A 157 -9.90 -21.56 4.19
N GLY A 158 -8.85 -20.87 3.81
CA GLY A 158 -7.77 -20.44 4.69
C GLY A 158 -7.54 -18.93 4.60
N ARG A 159 -6.85 -18.41 5.61
CA ARG A 159 -6.32 -17.05 5.63
C ARG A 159 -4.86 -17.10 6.02
N GLY A 160 -4.03 -16.33 5.35
CA GLY A 160 -2.62 -16.22 5.66
C GLY A 160 -2.14 -14.78 5.66
N ILE A 161 -1.15 -14.52 6.50
CA ILE A 161 -0.40 -13.27 6.56
C ILE A 161 0.98 -13.55 5.97
N TYR A 162 1.35 -12.78 4.97
CA TYR A 162 2.59 -12.92 4.22
C TYR A 162 3.37 -11.61 4.31
N MET A 163 4.57 -11.64 4.91
CA MET A 163 5.44 -10.48 5.00
C MET A 163 6.41 -10.46 3.82
N TYR A 164 6.38 -9.39 3.09
CA TYR A 164 7.26 -9.17 1.94
C TYR A 164 8.26 -8.06 2.21
N LYS A 165 9.49 -8.24 1.76
CA LYS A 165 10.49 -7.17 1.63
C LYS A 165 11.01 -7.10 0.20
N LYS A 166 11.46 -5.91 -0.19
CA LYS A 166 12.07 -5.68 -1.48
C LYS A 166 13.55 -6.02 -1.42
N VAL A 167 13.97 -7.00 -2.23
CA VAL A 167 15.36 -7.45 -2.37
C VAL A 167 15.70 -7.37 -3.86
N ASP A 168 16.73 -6.63 -4.22
CA ASP A 168 17.20 -6.48 -5.62
C ASP A 168 16.04 -6.16 -6.60
N LYS A 169 15.24 -5.16 -6.25
CA LYS A 169 14.05 -4.69 -6.99
C LYS A 169 12.89 -5.71 -7.06
N THR A 170 13.02 -6.88 -6.42
CA THR A 170 12.01 -7.94 -6.39
C THR A 170 11.39 -8.07 -4.99
N TRP A 171 10.09 -8.30 -4.91
CA TRP A 171 9.41 -8.57 -3.64
C TRP A 171 9.54 -10.04 -3.28
N LYS A 172 10.13 -10.32 -2.10
CA LYS A 172 10.35 -11.67 -1.57
C LYS A 172 9.74 -11.81 -0.19
N MET A 173 9.15 -12.96 0.10
CA MET A 173 8.62 -13.30 1.42
C MET A 173 9.75 -13.57 2.40
N PHE A 174 9.61 -13.05 3.63
CA PHE A 174 10.50 -13.36 4.75
C PHE A 174 9.73 -13.86 5.98
N SER A 175 8.39 -13.87 5.92
CA SER A 175 7.55 -14.53 6.93
C SER A 175 6.21 -14.93 6.30
N MET A 176 5.68 -16.06 6.75
CA MET A 176 4.36 -16.56 6.37
C MET A 176 3.70 -17.19 7.59
N SER A 177 2.45 -16.79 7.88
CA SER A 177 1.66 -17.31 9.00
C SER A 177 0.27 -17.69 8.54
N GLY A 178 -0.19 -18.88 8.90
CA GLY A 178 -1.61 -19.24 8.85
C GLY A 178 -2.38 -18.48 9.93
N VAL A 179 -3.62 -18.09 9.61
CA VAL A 179 -4.52 -17.42 10.55
C VAL A 179 -5.82 -18.19 10.61
N GLU A 180 -6.28 -18.49 11.81
CA GLU A 180 -7.59 -19.10 11.98
C GLU A 180 -8.70 -18.15 11.50
N LEU A 181 -9.62 -18.71 10.73
CA LEU A 181 -10.84 -17.99 10.37
C LEU A 181 -11.79 -18.06 11.57
N ASN A 182 -12.10 -16.91 12.17
CA ASN A 182 -13.13 -16.83 13.19
C ASN A 182 -14.44 -17.39 12.63
N LYS A 183 -14.81 -18.61 13.01
CA LYS A 183 -16.08 -19.27 12.67
C LYS A 183 -17.29 -18.59 13.33
N ASN A 184 -17.08 -17.57 14.18
CA ASN A 184 -18.11 -16.95 15.04
C ASN A 184 -18.49 -15.54 14.60
N LYS A 185 -18.80 -15.31 13.31
CA LYS A 185 -19.66 -14.20 12.91
C LYS A 185 -20.76 -14.76 12.00
N LYS A 186 -21.76 -15.36 12.66
CA LYS A 186 -23.10 -15.47 12.10
C LYS A 186 -23.88 -14.19 12.41
#